data_cb51fdcb7f0694fa643f26294bff1fcd
#
_entry.id   cb51fdcb7f0694fa643f26294bff1fcd
#
_cell.length_a   1.000
_cell.length_b   1.000
_cell.length_c   1.000
_cell.angle_alpha   90.00
_cell.angle_beta   90.00
_cell.angle_gamma   90.00
#
_symmetry.space_group_name_H-M   'P 1'
#
loop_
_entity.id
_entity.type
_entity.pdbx_description
1 polymer ?
#
loop_
_entity_poly.entity_id
_entity_poly.type
_entity_poly.pdbx_seq_one_letter_code
_entity_poly.pdbx_strand_id
1 'polypeptide(L)'
;QLYEQDINPVFRCLEENYLGKETPKLNTMFFDIEVDFDPERGYSTTDDPFMPITAISCYMSWTDQLVTLAVPPKTINMQEAKVLTERFPNTMLFEKEKDMLDAFLELVQDADILSGWNSEGYDIPYTVGRIQKVLSSDDTRRLCFWGEKPKKRVFEKYGREQLSFDLVGRVHLDLLELYRKYTYEERHSFRLDAIGEHELGERKTVYEGSL
;
A
#
# COMPACT_ATOMS: atom_id res chain seq x y z
N GLN A 1 8.40 -43.55 15.90
CA GLN A 1 8.92 -42.27 16.42
C GLN A 1 8.81 -41.25 15.31
N LEU A 2 8.12 -40.14 15.60
CA LEU A 2 8.10 -38.99 14.71
C LEU A 2 9.24 -38.07 15.17
N TYR A 3 10.10 -37.65 14.24
CA TYR A 3 11.19 -36.72 14.49
C TYR A 3 10.79 -35.33 14.00
N GLU A 4 11.28 -34.26 14.63
CA GLU A 4 11.14 -32.87 14.21
C GLU A 4 9.68 -32.40 14.05
N GLN A 5 8.76 -32.84 14.93
CA GLN A 5 7.33 -32.47 14.88
C GLN A 5 7.07 -30.99 15.15
N ASP A 6 8.00 -30.33 15.80
CA ASP A 6 8.00 -28.93 16.18
C ASP A 6 8.61 -27.99 15.14
N ILE A 7 9.24 -28.55 14.10
CA ILE A 7 9.83 -27.75 13.02
C ILE A 7 8.79 -27.47 11.94
N ASN A 8 8.63 -26.20 11.60
CA ASN A 8 7.79 -25.82 10.47
C ASN A 8 8.34 -26.43 9.17
N PRO A 9 7.54 -27.23 8.43
CA PRO A 9 8.01 -27.91 7.21
C PRO A 9 8.53 -26.96 6.13
N VAL A 10 8.07 -25.69 6.11
CA VAL A 10 8.60 -24.66 5.21
C VAL A 10 10.06 -24.35 5.55
N PHE A 11 10.41 -24.20 6.81
CA PHE A 11 11.80 -23.96 7.23
C PHE A 11 12.69 -25.13 6.92
N ARG A 12 12.20 -26.35 7.10
CA ARG A 12 12.95 -27.55 6.72
C ARG A 12 13.19 -27.64 5.23
N CYS A 13 12.19 -27.35 4.42
CA CYS A 13 12.32 -27.27 2.96
C CYS A 13 13.34 -26.20 2.54
N LEU A 14 13.30 -25.02 3.17
CA LEU A 14 14.25 -23.94 2.88
C LEU A 14 15.68 -24.36 3.23
N GLU A 15 15.89 -24.97 4.40
CA GLU A 15 17.20 -25.46 4.83
C GLU A 15 17.77 -26.50 3.86
N GLU A 16 16.98 -27.51 3.51
CA GLU A 16 17.44 -28.63 2.65
C GLU A 16 17.72 -28.19 1.20
N ASN A 17 16.94 -27.26 0.67
CA ASN A 17 16.99 -26.94 -0.76
C ASN A 17 17.67 -25.61 -1.07
N TYR A 18 17.74 -24.67 -0.12
CA TYR A 18 18.16 -23.31 -0.37
C TYR A 18 19.34 -22.82 0.50
N LEU A 19 19.78 -23.59 1.50
CA LEU A 19 20.94 -23.23 2.32
C LEU A 19 22.17 -23.01 1.43
N GLY A 20 22.81 -21.87 1.58
CA GLY A 20 24.01 -21.50 0.81
C GLY A 20 23.76 -21.07 -0.63
N LYS A 21 22.51 -20.98 -1.09
CA LYS A 21 22.17 -20.37 -2.38
C LYS A 21 22.05 -18.84 -2.22
N GLU A 22 22.30 -18.14 -3.31
CA GLU A 22 22.11 -16.70 -3.37
C GLU A 22 20.63 -16.33 -3.14
N THR A 23 20.41 -15.26 -2.38
CA THR A 23 19.07 -14.71 -2.18
C THR A 23 18.55 -14.14 -3.51
N PRO A 24 17.35 -14.51 -3.97
CA PRO A 24 16.78 -13.92 -5.16
C PRO A 24 16.56 -12.41 -4.99
N LYS A 25 16.69 -11.67 -6.07
CA LYS A 25 16.30 -10.25 -6.08
C LYS A 25 14.78 -10.16 -5.99
N LEU A 26 14.27 -9.60 -4.93
CA LEU A 26 12.83 -9.40 -4.71
C LEU A 26 12.36 -8.09 -5.34
N ASN A 27 11.19 -8.12 -5.93
CA ASN A 27 10.51 -6.97 -6.50
C ASN A 27 9.75 -6.24 -5.39
N THR A 28 10.21 -5.04 -5.03
CA THR A 28 9.55 -4.22 -4.01
C THR A 28 8.76 -3.09 -4.66
N MET A 29 7.47 -2.99 -4.32
CA MET A 29 6.63 -1.85 -4.65
C MET A 29 6.38 -1.03 -3.39
N PHE A 30 6.72 0.25 -3.45
CA PHE A 30 6.28 1.24 -2.46
C PHE A 30 5.03 1.91 -3.00
N PHE A 31 4.01 2.07 -2.16
CA PHE A 31 2.79 2.74 -2.59
C PHE A 31 2.17 3.56 -1.47
N ASP A 32 1.41 4.56 -1.87
CA ASP A 32 0.65 5.47 -1.01
C ASP A 32 -0.67 5.82 -1.71
N ILE A 33 -1.74 6.02 -0.95
CA ILE A 33 -3.06 6.36 -1.49
C ILE A 33 -3.53 7.71 -1.01
N GLU A 34 -4.27 8.41 -1.87
CA GLU A 34 -5.04 9.60 -1.49
C GLU A 34 -6.52 9.28 -1.60
N VAL A 35 -7.28 9.72 -0.61
CA VAL A 35 -8.71 9.44 -0.47
C VAL A 35 -9.48 10.74 -0.44
N ASP A 36 -10.61 10.77 -1.13
CA ASP A 36 -11.50 11.91 -1.13
C ASP A 36 -12.13 12.17 0.26
N PHE A 37 -12.60 13.38 0.48
CA PHE A 37 -13.16 13.82 1.74
C PHE A 37 -14.62 14.27 1.58
N ASP A 38 -15.47 13.88 2.51
CA ASP A 38 -16.86 14.31 2.57
C ASP A 38 -17.03 15.34 3.71
N PRO A 39 -17.36 16.62 3.40
CA PRO A 39 -17.52 17.66 4.41
C PRO A 39 -18.63 17.39 5.42
N GLU A 40 -19.67 16.65 5.04
CA GLU A 40 -20.83 16.35 5.90
C GLU A 40 -20.59 15.10 6.75
N ARG A 41 -20.01 14.05 6.15
CA ARG A 41 -19.81 12.76 6.80
C ARG A 41 -18.44 12.63 7.48
N GLY A 42 -17.46 13.44 7.08
CA GLY A 42 -16.10 13.43 7.61
C GLY A 42 -15.19 12.43 6.89
N TYR A 43 -14.09 12.05 7.57
CA TYR A 43 -13.09 11.13 7.03
C TYR A 43 -13.61 9.70 6.98
N SER A 44 -13.34 9.04 5.87
CA SER A 44 -13.58 7.62 5.68
C SER A 44 -12.53 6.81 6.45
N THR A 45 -12.95 5.67 7.00
CA THR A 45 -12.08 4.78 7.79
C THR A 45 -11.84 3.47 7.08
N THR A 46 -10.88 2.70 7.57
CA THR A 46 -10.58 1.36 7.03
C THR A 46 -11.73 0.35 7.23
N ASP A 47 -12.55 0.54 8.28
CA ASP A 47 -13.72 -0.29 8.55
C ASP A 47 -14.93 0.11 7.70
N ASP A 48 -15.04 1.38 7.33
CA ASP A 48 -16.05 1.89 6.40
C ASP A 48 -15.40 2.78 5.33
N PRO A 49 -14.80 2.18 4.30
CA PRO A 49 -14.15 2.92 3.21
C PRO A 49 -15.21 3.42 2.22
N PHE A 50 -16.00 4.43 2.62
CA PHE A 50 -17.08 4.96 1.79
C PHE A 50 -16.60 5.95 0.73
N MET A 51 -15.50 6.67 0.98
CA MET A 51 -14.95 7.62 0.02
C MET A 51 -14.05 6.94 -1.00
N PRO A 52 -14.05 7.40 -2.28
CA PRO A 52 -13.20 6.85 -3.31
C PRO A 52 -11.72 7.13 -3.05
N ILE A 53 -10.87 6.23 -3.48
CA ILE A 53 -9.45 6.52 -3.67
C ILE A 53 -9.34 7.41 -4.92
N THR A 54 -8.68 8.55 -4.79
CA THR A 54 -8.50 9.54 -5.87
C THR A 54 -7.15 9.45 -6.53
N ALA A 55 -6.13 8.98 -5.81
CA ALA A 55 -4.82 8.72 -6.38
C ALA A 55 -4.13 7.53 -5.70
N ILE A 56 -3.29 6.84 -6.45
CA ILE A 56 -2.37 5.81 -5.96
C ILE A 56 -1.01 6.09 -6.59
N SER A 57 -0.01 6.38 -5.78
CA SER A 57 1.37 6.54 -6.23
C SER A 57 2.15 5.27 -5.95
N CYS A 58 2.83 4.72 -6.96
CA CYS A 58 3.59 3.48 -6.89
C CYS A 58 5.03 3.71 -7.37
N TYR A 59 6.01 3.29 -6.58
CA TYR A 59 7.39 3.14 -7.04
C TYR A 59 7.74 1.66 -7.11
N MET A 60 8.17 1.22 -8.27
CA MET A 60 8.51 -0.17 -8.58
C MET A 60 10.02 -0.34 -8.68
N SER A 61 10.64 -1.03 -7.72
CA SER A 61 12.11 -1.17 -7.63
C SER A 61 12.72 -1.97 -8.79
N TRP A 62 11.96 -2.85 -9.43
CA TRP A 62 12.47 -3.73 -10.51
C TRP A 62 12.52 -3.04 -11.87
N THR A 63 11.77 -1.97 -12.06
CA THR A 63 11.79 -1.14 -13.28
C THR A 63 12.37 0.24 -13.05
N ASP A 64 12.63 0.62 -11.78
CA ASP A 64 13.03 1.96 -11.35
C ASP A 64 12.05 3.04 -11.85
N GLN A 65 10.75 2.77 -11.72
CA GLN A 65 9.70 3.65 -12.21
C GLN A 65 8.77 4.10 -11.10
N LEU A 66 8.46 5.38 -11.09
CA LEU A 66 7.38 5.98 -10.33
C LEU A 66 6.16 6.15 -11.26
N VAL A 67 5.01 5.66 -10.84
CA VAL A 67 3.74 5.81 -11.55
C VAL A 67 2.71 6.34 -10.58
N THR A 68 1.94 7.34 -10.99
CA THR A 68 0.77 7.84 -10.25
C THR A 68 -0.48 7.56 -11.06
N LEU A 69 -1.38 6.78 -10.47
CA LEU A 69 -2.72 6.54 -11.02
C LEU A 69 -3.66 7.55 -10.36
N ALA A 70 -4.47 8.29 -11.12
CA ALA A 70 -5.35 9.30 -10.55
C ALA A 70 -6.69 9.38 -11.24
N VAL A 71 -7.72 9.69 -10.44
CA VAL A 71 -9.07 10.04 -10.90
C VAL A 71 -9.25 11.55 -10.62
N PRO A 72 -9.45 12.37 -11.66
CA PRO A 72 -9.65 13.80 -11.47
C PRO A 72 -10.90 14.09 -10.62
N PRO A 73 -10.89 15.18 -9.84
CA PRO A 73 -12.07 15.62 -9.12
C PRO A 73 -13.18 15.99 -10.10
N LYS A 74 -14.45 15.84 -9.68
CA LYS A 74 -15.64 16.11 -10.50
C LYS A 74 -15.76 17.57 -10.97
N THR A 75 -14.97 18.47 -10.36
CA THR A 75 -14.96 19.91 -10.66
C THR A 75 -14.22 20.26 -11.95
N ILE A 76 -13.40 19.34 -12.47
CA ILE A 76 -12.65 19.52 -13.73
C ILE A 76 -12.97 18.37 -14.69
N ASN A 77 -12.89 18.64 -15.99
CA ASN A 77 -13.04 17.60 -17.00
C ASN A 77 -11.70 16.91 -17.30
N MET A 78 -11.75 15.79 -18.02
CA MET A 78 -10.56 14.99 -18.35
C MET A 78 -9.54 15.77 -19.19
N GLN A 79 -9.98 16.70 -20.04
CA GLN A 79 -9.06 17.51 -20.87
C GLN A 79 -8.30 18.50 -20.00
N GLU A 80 -8.97 19.15 -19.07
CA GLU A 80 -8.32 20.04 -18.09
C GLU A 80 -7.36 19.26 -17.19
N ALA A 81 -7.75 18.08 -16.72
CA ALA A 81 -6.89 17.21 -15.94
C ALA A 81 -5.61 16.85 -16.72
N LYS A 82 -5.70 16.50 -18.02
CA LYS A 82 -4.54 16.20 -18.86
C LYS A 82 -3.59 17.38 -18.96
N VAL A 83 -4.11 18.59 -19.13
CA VAL A 83 -3.29 19.81 -19.18
C VAL A 83 -2.56 20.05 -17.85
N LEU A 84 -3.26 19.87 -16.73
CA LEU A 84 -2.66 20.05 -15.40
C LEU A 84 -1.57 19.02 -15.08
N THR A 85 -1.71 17.80 -15.60
CA THR A 85 -0.76 16.71 -15.37
C THR A 85 0.33 16.59 -16.44
N GLU A 86 0.32 17.43 -17.48
CA GLU A 86 1.31 17.39 -18.57
C GLU A 86 2.77 17.46 -18.07
N ARG A 87 3.01 18.22 -17.00
CA ARG A 87 4.32 18.33 -16.36
C ARG A 87 4.72 17.10 -15.53
N PHE A 88 3.81 16.13 -15.35
CA PHE A 88 4.01 14.90 -14.60
C PHE A 88 3.80 13.69 -15.52
N PRO A 89 4.77 13.34 -16.36
CA PRO A 89 4.60 12.33 -17.43
C PRO A 89 4.30 10.93 -16.91
N ASN A 90 4.57 10.67 -15.63
CA ASN A 90 4.31 9.38 -14.99
C ASN A 90 2.88 9.28 -14.41
N THR A 91 2.00 10.23 -14.69
CA THR A 91 0.62 10.24 -14.22
C THR A 91 -0.31 9.63 -15.26
N MET A 92 -1.04 8.62 -14.85
CA MET A 92 -2.11 7.98 -15.64
C MET A 92 -3.46 8.42 -15.10
N LEU A 93 -4.29 9.03 -15.96
CA LEU A 93 -5.61 9.53 -15.58
C LEU A 93 -6.70 8.53 -15.97
N PHE A 94 -7.64 8.32 -15.05
CA PHE A 94 -8.80 7.45 -15.21
C PHE A 94 -10.08 8.25 -15.01
N GLU A 95 -11.15 7.89 -15.73
CA GLU A 95 -12.47 8.50 -15.53
C GLU A 95 -13.17 7.97 -14.27
N LYS A 96 -12.83 6.75 -13.87
CA LYS A 96 -13.48 6.05 -12.75
C LYS A 96 -12.47 5.38 -11.85
N GLU A 97 -12.74 5.40 -10.54
CA GLU A 97 -11.97 4.66 -9.54
C GLU A 97 -11.86 3.16 -9.88
N LYS A 98 -12.92 2.57 -10.45
CA LYS A 98 -12.92 1.17 -10.87
C LYS A 98 -11.76 0.85 -11.80
N ASP A 99 -11.57 1.66 -12.82
CA ASP A 99 -10.55 1.43 -13.85
C ASP A 99 -9.15 1.70 -13.30
N MET A 100 -9.03 2.67 -12.39
CA MET A 100 -7.79 2.96 -11.65
C MET A 100 -7.39 1.80 -10.73
N LEU A 101 -8.34 1.25 -9.97
CA LEU A 101 -8.08 0.10 -9.08
C LEU A 101 -7.71 -1.15 -9.88
N ASP A 102 -8.32 -1.35 -11.04
CA ASP A 102 -7.98 -2.45 -11.93
C ASP A 102 -6.55 -2.32 -12.46
N ALA A 103 -6.14 -1.12 -12.90
CA ALA A 103 -4.78 -0.82 -13.31
C ALA A 103 -3.77 -0.98 -12.15
N PHE A 104 -4.12 -0.56 -10.94
CA PHE A 104 -3.28 -0.79 -9.76
C PHE A 104 -3.06 -2.28 -9.51
N LEU A 105 -4.10 -3.10 -9.61
CA LEU A 105 -4.01 -4.54 -9.44
C LEU A 105 -3.12 -5.20 -10.51
N GLU A 106 -3.04 -4.66 -11.75
CA GLU A 106 -2.07 -5.10 -12.76
C GLU A 106 -0.63 -4.77 -12.33
N LEU A 107 -0.37 -3.56 -11.81
CA LEU A 107 0.97 -3.17 -11.36
C LEU A 107 1.46 -4.01 -10.18
N VAL A 108 0.56 -4.41 -9.28
CA VAL A 108 0.90 -5.20 -8.09
C VAL A 108 1.33 -6.61 -8.44
N GLN A 109 0.94 -7.18 -9.58
CA GLN A 109 1.14 -8.60 -9.88
C GLN A 109 2.59 -9.08 -9.73
N ASP A 110 3.55 -8.27 -10.15
CA ASP A 110 4.98 -8.61 -10.14
C ASP A 110 5.70 -8.27 -8.83
N ALA A 111 5.00 -7.67 -7.86
CA ALA A 111 5.59 -7.31 -6.58
C ALA A 111 5.66 -8.50 -5.62
N ASP A 112 6.83 -8.81 -5.10
CA ASP A 112 7.02 -9.76 -4.00
C ASP A 112 6.76 -9.11 -2.65
N ILE A 113 7.14 -7.83 -2.53
CA ILE A 113 7.03 -7.02 -1.33
C ILE A 113 6.19 -5.78 -1.62
N LEU A 114 5.20 -5.53 -0.78
CA LEU A 114 4.50 -4.24 -0.72
C LEU A 114 4.96 -3.45 0.50
N SER A 115 5.19 -2.16 0.32
CA SER A 115 5.68 -1.29 1.37
C SER A 115 5.05 0.09 1.29
N GLY A 116 5.03 0.81 2.40
CA GLY A 116 4.52 2.16 2.52
C GLY A 116 4.67 2.67 3.94
N TRP A 117 4.32 3.90 4.19
CA TRP A 117 4.38 4.51 5.52
C TRP A 117 3.03 4.41 6.23
N ASN A 118 2.94 3.66 7.32
CA ASN A 118 1.70 3.32 8.03
C ASN A 118 0.70 2.52 7.16
N SER A 119 1.20 1.86 6.14
CA SER A 119 0.40 1.17 5.14
C SER A 119 -0.32 -0.06 5.71
N GLU A 120 0.17 -0.66 6.80
CA GLU A 120 -0.53 -1.74 7.51
C GLU A 120 -1.81 -1.23 8.19
N GLY A 121 -1.77 -0.01 8.73
CA GLY A 121 -2.87 0.59 9.45
C GLY A 121 -3.87 1.33 8.58
N TYR A 122 -3.51 1.66 7.33
CA TYR A 122 -4.37 2.47 6.47
C TYR A 122 -4.43 1.99 5.02
N ASP A 123 -3.34 2.09 4.25
CA ASP A 123 -3.38 1.90 2.80
C ASP A 123 -3.86 0.51 2.39
N ILE A 124 -3.31 -0.54 2.99
CA ILE A 124 -3.71 -1.93 2.70
C ILE A 124 -5.18 -2.18 3.05
N PRO A 125 -5.65 -1.97 4.30
CA PRO A 125 -7.03 -2.27 4.63
C PRO A 125 -8.03 -1.37 3.88
N TYR A 126 -7.68 -0.10 3.63
CA TYR A 126 -8.53 0.78 2.86
C TYR A 126 -8.66 0.31 1.40
N THR A 127 -7.54 -0.02 0.75
CA THR A 127 -7.51 -0.52 -0.62
C THR A 127 -8.27 -1.83 -0.76
N VAL A 128 -8.09 -2.79 0.16
CA VAL A 128 -8.87 -4.05 0.17
C VAL A 128 -10.36 -3.75 0.26
N GLY A 129 -10.79 -2.87 1.15
CA GLY A 129 -12.18 -2.48 1.31
C GLY A 129 -12.75 -1.79 0.06
N ARG A 130 -11.97 -0.93 -0.61
CA ARG A 130 -12.39 -0.27 -1.86
C ARG A 130 -12.49 -1.26 -3.00
N ILE A 131 -11.55 -2.17 -3.16
CA ILE A 131 -11.62 -3.22 -4.18
C ILE A 131 -12.88 -4.07 -3.98
N GLN A 132 -13.18 -4.49 -2.76
CA GLN A 132 -14.41 -5.24 -2.46
C GLN A 132 -15.68 -4.49 -2.83
N LYS A 133 -15.69 -3.17 -2.63
CA LYS A 133 -16.87 -2.32 -2.82
C LYS A 133 -17.06 -1.89 -4.28
N VAL A 134 -15.98 -1.62 -5.01
CA VAL A 134 -15.98 -1.01 -6.35
C VAL A 134 -15.82 -2.05 -7.47
N LEU A 135 -14.99 -3.06 -7.25
CA LEU A 135 -14.79 -4.19 -8.16
C LEU A 135 -15.62 -5.39 -7.66
N SER A 136 -14.97 -6.30 -6.96
CA SER A 136 -15.63 -7.41 -6.28
C SER A 136 -14.78 -7.97 -5.14
N SER A 137 -15.38 -8.78 -4.27
CA SER A 137 -14.63 -9.52 -3.25
C SER A 137 -13.65 -10.53 -3.85
N ASP A 138 -13.89 -10.98 -5.07
CA ASP A 138 -13.00 -11.92 -5.76
C ASP A 138 -11.76 -11.23 -6.33
N ASP A 139 -11.87 -9.96 -6.76
CA ASP A 139 -10.75 -9.18 -7.27
C ASP A 139 -9.67 -8.92 -6.20
N THR A 140 -10.01 -9.01 -4.92
CA THR A 140 -9.02 -8.92 -3.85
C THR A 140 -7.96 -10.03 -3.90
N ARG A 141 -8.24 -11.16 -4.57
CA ARG A 141 -7.27 -12.26 -4.80
C ARG A 141 -6.04 -11.79 -5.56
N ARG A 142 -6.18 -10.77 -6.41
CA ARG A 142 -5.08 -10.19 -7.21
C ARG A 142 -4.03 -9.50 -6.33
N LEU A 143 -4.38 -9.14 -5.09
CA LEU A 143 -3.44 -8.67 -4.08
C LEU A 143 -2.59 -9.79 -3.46
N CYS A 144 -2.94 -11.04 -3.70
CA CYS A 144 -2.28 -12.23 -3.16
C CYS A 144 -1.68 -13.08 -4.26
N PHE A 145 -0.77 -14.00 -3.89
CA PHE A 145 -0.33 -15.06 -4.81
C PHE A 145 -1.25 -16.29 -4.71
N TRP A 146 -1.09 -17.19 -5.67
CA TRP A 146 -1.74 -18.52 -5.76
C TRP A 146 -3.28 -18.48 -5.73
N GLY A 147 -3.89 -17.35 -6.09
CA GLY A 147 -5.34 -17.19 -6.09
C GLY A 147 -5.97 -17.16 -4.69
N GLU A 148 -5.17 -16.95 -3.65
CA GLU A 148 -5.64 -16.81 -2.28
C GLU A 148 -6.30 -15.43 -2.05
N LYS A 149 -7.13 -15.31 -1.01
CA LYS A 149 -7.71 -14.02 -0.58
C LYS A 149 -6.90 -13.41 0.56
N PRO A 150 -6.87 -12.06 0.68
CA PRO A 150 -6.33 -11.41 1.87
C PRO A 150 -7.00 -11.93 3.13
N LYS A 151 -6.22 -12.30 4.14
CA LYS A 151 -6.73 -12.78 5.42
C LYS A 151 -6.89 -11.61 6.37
N LYS A 152 -8.14 -11.35 6.76
CA LYS A 152 -8.46 -10.30 7.73
C LYS A 152 -7.78 -10.60 9.05
N ARG A 153 -7.10 -9.60 9.61
CA ARG A 153 -6.49 -9.62 10.93
C ARG A 153 -6.94 -8.39 11.71
N VAL A 154 -7.38 -8.61 12.94
CA VAL A 154 -7.68 -7.55 13.89
C VAL A 154 -6.68 -7.67 15.04
N PHE A 155 -6.04 -6.56 15.38
CA PHE A 155 -5.09 -6.51 16.48
C PHE A 155 -5.25 -5.21 17.27
N GLU A 156 -4.87 -5.26 18.55
CA GLU A 156 -4.90 -4.09 19.40
C GLU A 156 -3.59 -3.32 19.29
N LYS A 157 -3.70 -2.02 19.04
CA LYS A 157 -2.56 -1.10 19.01
C LYS A 157 -2.93 0.20 19.71
N TYR A 158 -2.16 0.56 20.73
CA TYR A 158 -2.42 1.76 21.56
C TYR A 158 -3.83 1.80 22.17
N GLY A 159 -4.36 0.65 22.62
CA GLY A 159 -5.69 0.55 23.23
C GLY A 159 -6.85 0.68 22.23
N ARG A 160 -6.59 0.51 20.94
CA ARG A 160 -7.61 0.52 19.87
C ARG A 160 -7.46 -0.69 18.98
N GLU A 161 -8.58 -1.28 18.61
CA GLU A 161 -8.61 -2.30 17.56
C GLU A 161 -8.24 -1.68 16.22
N GLN A 162 -7.34 -2.34 15.51
CA GLN A 162 -6.94 -1.99 14.15
C GLN A 162 -7.21 -3.15 13.21
N LEU A 163 -7.77 -2.82 12.06
CA LEU A 163 -7.94 -3.73 10.95
C LEU A 163 -6.69 -3.76 10.08
N SER A 164 -6.24 -4.96 9.76
CA SER A 164 -5.21 -5.19 8.74
C SER A 164 -5.53 -6.44 7.92
N PHE A 165 -4.74 -6.69 6.89
CA PHE A 165 -4.87 -7.87 6.05
C PHE A 165 -3.50 -8.48 5.77
N ASP A 166 -3.38 -9.80 5.98
CA ASP A 166 -2.23 -10.56 5.51
C ASP A 166 -2.44 -10.91 4.04
N LEU A 167 -1.56 -10.41 3.19
CA LEU A 167 -1.57 -10.67 1.75
C LEU A 167 -0.84 -11.97 1.46
N VAL A 168 -1.58 -13.06 1.31
CA VAL A 168 -1.02 -14.41 1.20
C VAL A 168 -0.03 -14.51 0.04
N GLY A 169 1.20 -14.96 0.35
CA GLY A 169 2.29 -15.13 -0.59
C GLY A 169 3.14 -13.88 -0.83
N ARG A 170 2.67 -12.70 -0.44
CA ARG A 170 3.45 -11.45 -0.48
C ARG A 170 3.92 -11.06 0.91
N VAL A 171 5.03 -10.37 0.97
CA VAL A 171 5.50 -9.74 2.21
C VAL A 171 5.00 -8.30 2.24
N HIS A 172 4.37 -7.91 3.34
CA HIS A 172 4.05 -6.51 3.59
C HIS A 172 5.03 -5.96 4.63
N LEU A 173 5.74 -4.89 4.28
CA LEU A 173 6.70 -4.20 5.15
C LEU A 173 6.25 -2.75 5.36
N ASP A 174 5.64 -2.48 6.51
CA ASP A 174 5.29 -1.14 6.92
C ASP A 174 6.54 -0.38 7.39
N LEU A 175 6.93 0.67 6.67
CA LEU A 175 8.13 1.45 6.99
C LEU A 175 8.02 2.18 8.33
N LEU A 176 6.82 2.58 8.76
CA LEU A 176 6.63 3.19 10.08
C LEU A 176 6.95 2.20 11.19
N GLU A 177 6.48 0.95 11.07
CA GLU A 177 6.74 -0.10 12.06
C GLU A 177 8.21 -0.52 12.06
N LEU A 178 8.83 -0.64 10.88
CA LEU A 178 10.26 -0.89 10.76
C LEU A 178 11.08 0.24 11.38
N TYR A 179 10.74 1.49 11.08
CA TYR A 179 11.42 2.65 11.64
C TYR A 179 11.34 2.65 13.17
N ARG A 180 10.16 2.45 13.74
CA ARG A 180 9.97 2.37 15.20
C ARG A 180 10.76 1.22 15.84
N LYS A 181 10.80 0.08 15.17
CA LYS A 181 11.48 -1.11 15.69
C LYS A 181 13.01 -0.96 15.75
N TYR A 182 13.58 -0.24 14.79
CA TYR A 182 15.03 -0.13 14.62
C TYR A 182 15.60 1.24 14.99
N THR A 183 14.75 2.21 15.38
CA THR A 183 15.18 3.53 15.87
C THR A 183 15.04 3.57 17.38
N TYR A 184 16.16 3.76 18.07
CA TYR A 184 16.21 3.76 19.54
C TYR A 184 16.12 5.17 20.15
N GLU A 185 16.12 6.19 19.32
CA GLU A 185 15.99 7.58 19.76
C GLU A 185 14.52 8.00 19.80
N GLU A 186 14.17 8.79 20.81
CA GLU A 186 12.83 9.39 20.89
C GLU A 186 12.62 10.38 19.76
N ARG A 187 11.45 10.32 19.12
CA ARG A 187 11.01 11.24 18.09
C ARG A 187 9.77 12.01 18.56
N HIS A 188 9.74 13.31 18.33
CA HIS A 188 8.58 14.15 18.68
C HIS A 188 7.34 13.78 17.84
N SER A 189 7.54 13.25 16.64
CA SER A 189 6.49 12.83 15.74
C SER A 189 6.97 11.71 14.82
N PHE A 190 6.08 10.76 14.55
CA PHE A 190 6.27 9.69 13.57
C PHE A 190 5.52 9.94 12.25
N ARG A 191 5.08 11.17 12.01
CA ARG A 191 4.53 11.55 10.70
C ARG A 191 5.65 11.51 9.66
N LEU A 192 5.33 11.04 8.45
CA LEU A 192 6.32 10.91 7.36
C LEU A 192 7.08 12.23 7.11
N ASP A 193 6.37 13.36 7.13
CA ASP A 193 6.96 14.69 6.96
C ASP A 193 8.04 15.00 8.02
N ALA A 194 7.76 14.71 9.29
CA ALA A 194 8.69 14.95 10.39
C ALA A 194 9.89 14.02 10.35
N ILE A 195 9.69 12.76 9.96
CA ILE A 195 10.77 11.79 9.80
C ILE A 195 11.60 12.10 8.57
N GLY A 196 10.97 12.46 7.44
CA GLY A 196 11.67 12.89 6.22
C GLY A 196 12.57 14.10 6.47
N GLU A 197 12.08 15.11 7.21
CA GLU A 197 12.90 16.25 7.60
C GLU A 197 14.10 15.84 8.47
N HIS A 198 13.85 14.96 9.45
CA HIS A 198 14.89 14.54 10.39
C HIS A 198 15.97 13.68 9.72
N GLU A 199 15.57 12.70 8.92
CA GLU A 199 16.51 11.71 8.34
C GLU A 199 17.12 12.15 7.01
N LEU A 200 16.35 12.90 6.20
CA LEU A 200 16.73 13.26 4.84
C LEU A 200 16.92 14.77 4.63
N GLY A 201 16.47 15.60 5.58
CA GLY A 201 16.44 17.05 5.41
C GLY A 201 15.35 17.53 4.44
N GLU A 202 14.40 16.66 4.10
CA GLU A 202 13.34 16.93 3.13
C GLU A 202 11.97 16.93 3.81
N ARG A 203 11.09 17.81 3.35
CA ARG A 203 9.69 17.90 3.78
C ARG A 203 8.74 17.62 2.63
N LYS A 204 7.49 17.30 2.96
CA LYS A 204 6.41 17.28 1.99
C LYS A 204 6.32 18.64 1.29
N THR A 205 6.09 18.61 -0.02
CA THR A 205 5.83 19.84 -0.79
C THR A 205 4.61 20.55 -0.21
N VAL A 206 4.76 21.85 0.08
CA VAL A 206 3.64 22.65 0.58
C VAL A 206 2.64 22.80 -0.55
N TYR A 207 1.42 22.39 -0.31
CA TYR A 207 0.29 22.53 -1.22
C TYR A 207 -0.62 23.67 -0.76
N GLU A 208 -0.82 24.65 -1.64
CA GLU A 208 -1.76 25.73 -1.43
C GLU A 208 -3.09 25.39 -2.14
N GLY A 209 -4.02 24.78 -1.43
CA GLY A 209 -5.33 24.39 -1.95
C GLY A 209 -6.08 23.49 -0.99
N SER A 210 -7.37 23.22 -1.27
CA SER A 210 -8.12 22.14 -0.63
C SER A 210 -7.88 20.84 -1.40
N LEU A 211 -7.70 19.74 -0.70
CA LEU A 211 -7.78 18.41 -1.26
C LEU A 211 -9.20 18.11 -1.71
#